data_e946359afeaf3f21477da179fc56d2f7
#
_entry.id   e946359afeaf3f21477da179fc56d2f7
#
_cell.length_a   1.000
_cell.length_b   1.000
_cell.length_c   1.000
_cell.angle_alpha   90.00
_cell.angle_beta   90.00
_cell.angle_gamma   90.00
#
_symmetry.space_group_name_H-M   'P 1'
#
loop_
_entity.id
_entity.type
_entity.pdbx_description
1 polymer ?
#
loop_
_entity_poly.entity_id
_entity_poly.type
_entity_poly.pdbx_seq_one_letter_code
_entity_poly.pdbx_strand_id
1 'polypeptide(L)'
;MKTNPLFLVPLCLIILSCTNTSEKDLIEQIDPTEPITYSEHIKPVFDSNCINCHSSPAINGAGVSLTTYNNVKNSIENTNLIDRINWQPGQGGFMPLGGTRLPQNLIDLIIQWQSEGFVE
;
A
#
# COMPACT_ATOMS: atom_id res chain seq x y z
N MET A 1 3.41 -27.50 64.86
CA MET A 1 3.16 -26.31 64.00
C MET A 1 3.99 -26.49 62.73
N LYS A 2 3.36 -26.82 61.60
CA LYS A 2 4.02 -27.01 60.29
C LYS A 2 3.59 -25.86 59.39
N THR A 3 4.49 -24.97 59.11
CA THR A 3 4.32 -23.87 58.16
C THR A 3 4.54 -24.37 56.76
N ASN A 4 3.50 -24.30 55.90
CA ASN A 4 3.60 -24.56 54.48
C ASN A 4 4.18 -23.32 53.76
N PRO A 5 5.23 -23.44 52.94
CA PRO A 5 5.63 -22.36 52.08
C PRO A 5 4.72 -22.33 50.83
N LEU A 6 3.98 -21.24 50.72
CA LEU A 6 3.16 -20.91 49.55
C LEU A 6 4.09 -20.58 48.38
N PHE A 7 4.18 -21.49 47.41
CA PHE A 7 4.90 -21.24 46.16
C PHE A 7 4.16 -20.19 45.32
N LEU A 8 4.66 -18.98 45.36
CA LEU A 8 4.24 -17.92 44.44
C LEU A 8 4.87 -18.21 43.07
N VAL A 9 4.09 -18.72 42.13
CA VAL A 9 4.48 -18.82 40.71
C VAL A 9 4.30 -17.45 40.08
N PRO A 10 5.36 -16.78 39.58
CA PRO A 10 5.19 -15.54 38.84
C PRO A 10 4.59 -15.87 37.49
N LEU A 11 3.36 -15.39 37.25
CA LEU A 11 2.67 -15.39 35.96
C LEU A 11 3.40 -14.42 35.03
N CYS A 12 4.29 -14.95 34.20
CA CYS A 12 4.99 -14.18 33.17
C CYS A 12 3.99 -13.82 32.05
N LEU A 13 3.42 -12.61 32.07
CA LEU A 13 2.63 -12.08 30.95
C LEU A 13 3.56 -11.82 29.78
N ILE A 14 3.56 -12.73 28.81
CA ILE A 14 4.19 -12.49 27.51
C ILE A 14 3.24 -11.59 26.71
N ILE A 15 3.51 -10.30 26.72
CA ILE A 15 2.88 -9.34 25.80
C ILE A 15 3.44 -9.61 24.40
N LEU A 16 2.66 -10.32 23.54
CA LEU A 16 2.92 -10.35 22.12
C LEU A 16 2.62 -8.93 21.58
N SER A 17 3.66 -8.13 21.46
CA SER A 17 3.60 -6.88 20.71
C SER A 17 3.48 -7.23 19.22
N CYS A 18 2.27 -7.18 18.68
CA CYS A 18 2.08 -7.11 17.23
C CYS A 18 2.61 -5.76 16.78
N THR A 19 3.78 -5.75 16.16
CA THR A 19 4.24 -4.59 15.40
C THR A 19 3.35 -4.48 14.16
N ASN A 20 2.35 -3.60 14.21
CA ASN A 20 1.65 -3.18 13.01
C ASN A 20 2.66 -2.40 12.16
N THR A 21 3.17 -3.03 11.12
CA THR A 21 3.90 -2.34 10.06
C THR A 21 2.88 -1.44 9.37
N SER A 22 2.88 -0.18 9.75
CA SER A 22 2.00 0.83 9.16
C SER A 22 2.55 1.22 7.78
N GLU A 23 1.66 1.58 6.85
CA GLU A 23 2.05 2.16 5.54
C GLU A 23 3.00 3.37 5.70
N LYS A 24 3.00 4.00 6.86
CA LYS A 24 3.97 5.02 7.26
C LYS A 24 5.42 4.52 7.26
N ASP A 25 5.64 3.28 7.68
CA ASP A 25 6.99 2.71 7.81
C ASP A 25 7.65 2.47 6.44
N LEU A 26 6.84 2.31 5.37
CA LEU A 26 7.35 2.14 4.00
C LEU A 26 7.96 3.43 3.45
N ILE A 27 7.51 4.60 3.91
CA ILE A 27 7.96 5.89 3.41
C ILE A 27 9.10 6.47 4.26
N GLU A 28 9.14 6.17 5.56
CA GLU A 28 10.24 6.58 6.43
C GLU A 28 11.60 5.94 6.04
N GLN A 29 11.59 4.90 5.21
CA GLN A 29 12.80 4.21 4.75
C GLN A 29 13.27 4.64 3.35
N ILE A 30 12.55 5.55 2.68
CA ILE A 30 12.96 6.05 1.37
C ILE A 30 14.08 7.06 1.57
N ASP A 31 15.28 6.71 1.13
CA ASP A 31 16.39 7.66 1.05
C ASP A 31 16.06 8.73 0.00
N PRO A 32 15.98 10.01 0.35
CA PRO A 32 15.62 11.07 -0.61
C PRO A 32 16.65 11.25 -1.74
N THR A 33 17.78 10.54 -1.67
CA THR A 33 18.83 10.57 -2.71
C THR A 33 18.71 9.41 -3.71
N GLU A 34 17.88 8.39 -3.42
CA GLU A 34 17.66 7.27 -4.31
C GLU A 34 16.36 7.43 -5.12
N PRO A 35 16.36 6.99 -6.40
CA PRO A 35 15.16 7.08 -7.23
C PRO A 35 14.07 6.13 -6.72
N ILE A 36 12.82 6.56 -6.89
CA ILE A 36 11.66 5.70 -6.62
C ILE A 36 11.61 4.61 -7.70
N THR A 37 11.69 3.34 -7.28
CA THR A 37 11.60 2.19 -8.20
C THR A 37 10.24 1.53 -8.17
N TYR A 38 9.87 0.89 -9.28
CA TYR A 38 8.63 0.13 -9.34
C TYR A 38 8.63 -1.05 -8.37
N SER A 39 9.71 -1.85 -8.42
CA SER A 39 9.80 -3.12 -7.69
C SER A 39 9.72 -2.95 -6.18
N GLU A 40 10.39 -1.94 -5.64
CA GLU A 40 10.49 -1.73 -4.19
C GLU A 40 9.41 -0.81 -3.64
N HIS A 41 9.00 0.21 -4.40
CA HIS A 41 8.17 1.30 -3.89
C HIS A 41 6.75 1.28 -4.43
N ILE A 42 6.58 1.08 -5.73
CA ILE A 42 5.29 1.24 -6.41
C ILE A 42 4.47 -0.05 -6.40
N LYS A 43 5.12 -1.18 -6.73
CA LYS A 43 4.44 -2.48 -6.77
C LYS A 43 3.70 -2.83 -5.48
N PRO A 44 4.26 -2.66 -4.26
CA PRO A 44 3.54 -2.93 -3.01
C PRO A 44 2.28 -2.07 -2.83
N VAL A 45 2.29 -0.82 -3.30
CA VAL A 45 1.10 0.06 -3.25
C VAL A 45 -0.02 -0.50 -4.11
N PHE A 46 0.28 -0.89 -5.35
CA PHE A 46 -0.70 -1.47 -6.27
C PHE A 46 -1.19 -2.84 -5.80
N ASP A 47 -0.30 -3.69 -5.33
CA ASP A 47 -0.63 -5.03 -4.82
C ASP A 47 -1.62 -4.94 -3.65
N SER A 48 -1.43 -3.99 -2.77
CA SER A 48 -2.29 -3.84 -1.58
C SER A 48 -3.63 -3.18 -1.86
N ASN A 49 -3.72 -2.30 -2.86
CA ASN A 49 -4.86 -1.41 -3.02
C ASN A 49 -5.63 -1.58 -4.34
N CYS A 50 -5.04 -2.19 -5.36
CA CYS A 50 -5.59 -2.16 -6.72
C CYS A 50 -5.86 -3.54 -7.31
N ILE A 51 -4.94 -4.51 -7.15
CA ILE A 51 -5.00 -5.77 -7.88
C ILE A 51 -6.17 -6.67 -7.50
N ASN A 52 -6.86 -6.39 -6.38
CA ASN A 52 -8.08 -7.13 -6.02
C ASN A 52 -9.19 -7.03 -7.09
N CYS A 53 -9.21 -5.92 -7.85
CA CYS A 53 -10.10 -5.74 -8.98
C CYS A 53 -9.32 -5.69 -10.31
N HIS A 54 -8.16 -5.04 -10.31
CA HIS A 54 -7.27 -4.86 -11.46
C HIS A 54 -6.27 -6.01 -11.63
N SER A 55 -6.71 -7.23 -11.37
CA SER A 55 -5.95 -8.48 -11.58
C SER A 55 -5.71 -8.79 -13.07
N SER A 56 -5.12 -9.93 -13.38
CA SER A 56 -4.94 -10.40 -14.77
C SER A 56 -5.60 -11.79 -14.93
N PRO A 57 -6.74 -11.89 -15.59
CA PRO A 57 -7.55 -10.79 -16.17
C PRO A 57 -8.18 -9.90 -15.08
N ALA A 58 -8.49 -8.65 -15.45
CA ALA A 58 -9.20 -7.72 -14.58
C ALA A 58 -10.64 -8.23 -14.31
N ILE A 59 -11.13 -8.02 -13.08
CA ILE A 59 -12.44 -8.51 -12.61
C ILE A 59 -13.27 -7.36 -12.05
N ASN A 60 -14.49 -7.65 -11.61
CA ASN A 60 -15.38 -6.69 -10.95
C ASN A 60 -15.63 -5.39 -11.75
N GLY A 61 -15.61 -5.47 -13.10
CA GLY A 61 -15.82 -4.32 -13.97
C GLY A 61 -14.59 -3.42 -14.17
N ALA A 62 -13.43 -3.79 -13.64
CA ALA A 62 -12.18 -3.11 -13.92
C ALA A 62 -11.78 -3.29 -15.40
N GLY A 63 -11.55 -2.19 -16.10
CA GLY A 63 -11.24 -2.22 -17.53
C GLY A 63 -9.78 -2.48 -17.87
N VAL A 64 -8.88 -2.45 -16.88
CA VAL A 64 -7.43 -2.61 -17.05
C VAL A 64 -6.83 -3.48 -15.95
N SER A 65 -5.78 -4.23 -16.29
CA SER A 65 -4.94 -4.92 -15.31
C SER A 65 -3.84 -3.98 -14.82
N LEU A 66 -3.47 -4.09 -13.53
CA LEU A 66 -2.42 -3.28 -12.89
C LEU A 66 -1.38 -4.17 -12.18
N THR A 67 -1.17 -5.39 -12.69
CA THR A 67 -0.34 -6.42 -12.03
C THR A 67 1.13 -6.37 -12.42
N THR A 68 1.51 -5.60 -13.42
CA THR A 68 2.89 -5.52 -13.92
C THR A 68 3.34 -4.08 -14.08
N TYR A 69 4.66 -3.87 -14.08
CA TYR A 69 5.28 -2.58 -14.38
C TYR A 69 4.68 -1.92 -15.63
N ASN A 70 4.66 -2.64 -16.76
CA ASN A 70 4.15 -2.10 -18.00
C ASN A 70 2.67 -1.73 -17.95
N ASN A 71 1.85 -2.51 -17.22
CA ASN A 71 0.43 -2.21 -17.09
C ASN A 71 0.19 -0.94 -16.26
N VAL A 72 0.93 -0.78 -15.18
CA VAL A 72 0.82 0.41 -14.32
C VAL A 72 1.33 1.64 -15.05
N LYS A 73 2.52 1.57 -15.64
CA LYS A 73 3.09 2.67 -16.43
C LYS A 73 2.16 3.10 -17.55
N ASN A 74 1.69 2.15 -18.37
CA ASN A 74 0.76 2.45 -19.46
C ASN A 74 -0.54 3.09 -18.97
N SER A 75 -1.06 2.64 -17.83
CA SER A 75 -2.28 3.22 -17.24
C SER A 75 -2.07 4.65 -16.76
N ILE A 76 -0.90 4.97 -16.22
CA ILE A 76 -0.56 6.34 -15.81
C ILE A 76 -0.39 7.25 -17.05
N GLU A 77 0.29 6.77 -18.08
CA GLU A 77 0.59 7.56 -19.28
C GLU A 77 -0.63 7.78 -20.19
N ASN A 78 -1.51 6.79 -20.30
CA ASN A 78 -2.55 6.76 -21.35
C ASN A 78 -3.98 6.76 -20.80
N THR A 79 -4.16 6.82 -19.47
CA THR A 79 -5.47 6.94 -18.85
C THR A 79 -5.47 8.04 -17.80
N ASN A 80 -6.57 8.21 -17.13
CA ASN A 80 -6.71 9.17 -16.01
C ASN A 80 -6.49 8.52 -14.64
N LEU A 81 -5.55 7.55 -14.52
CA LEU A 81 -5.29 6.82 -13.27
C LEU A 81 -4.96 7.79 -12.12
N ILE A 82 -4.03 8.72 -12.35
CA ILE A 82 -3.60 9.69 -11.32
C ILE A 82 -4.78 10.54 -10.84
N ASP A 83 -5.61 11.03 -11.75
CA ASP A 83 -6.79 11.82 -11.37
C ASP A 83 -7.74 10.99 -10.51
N ARG A 84 -8.01 9.75 -10.91
CA ARG A 84 -8.95 8.87 -10.22
C ARG A 84 -8.56 8.55 -8.77
N ILE A 85 -7.27 8.34 -8.51
CA ILE A 85 -6.77 8.13 -7.14
C ILE A 85 -6.70 9.42 -6.32
N ASN A 86 -6.64 10.59 -6.98
CA ASN A 86 -6.68 11.90 -6.33
C ASN A 86 -8.10 12.36 -5.99
N TRP A 87 -9.12 11.87 -6.70
CA TRP A 87 -10.50 12.27 -6.45
C TRP A 87 -10.96 11.91 -5.03
N GLN A 88 -12.03 12.55 -4.60
CA GLN A 88 -12.65 12.27 -3.31
C GLN A 88 -13.70 11.15 -3.46
N PRO A 89 -13.94 10.36 -2.40
CA PRO A 89 -15.03 9.41 -2.38
C PRO A 89 -16.37 10.04 -2.79
N GLY A 90 -17.09 9.37 -3.69
CA GLY A 90 -18.35 9.88 -4.23
C GLY A 90 -18.22 10.62 -5.56
N GLN A 91 -17.04 11.01 -5.99
CA GLN A 91 -16.84 11.50 -7.34
C GLN A 91 -16.90 10.36 -8.36
N GLY A 92 -17.55 10.61 -9.50
CA GLY A 92 -17.68 9.59 -10.56
C GLY A 92 -16.32 9.20 -11.12
N GLY A 93 -15.96 7.91 -10.96
CA GLY A 93 -14.67 7.39 -11.38
C GLY A 93 -13.59 7.39 -10.32
N PHE A 94 -13.88 7.81 -9.09
CA PHE A 94 -12.99 7.67 -7.94
C PHE A 94 -12.47 6.23 -7.79
N MET A 95 -11.20 6.10 -7.43
CA MET A 95 -10.53 4.83 -7.14
C MET A 95 -9.77 4.89 -5.80
N PRO A 96 -9.74 3.78 -5.03
CA PRO A 96 -10.39 2.48 -5.28
C PRO A 96 -11.92 2.55 -5.19
N LEU A 97 -12.61 1.94 -6.16
CA LEU A 97 -14.08 1.96 -6.20
C LEU A 97 -14.67 1.25 -4.98
N GLY A 98 -15.51 1.96 -4.23
CA GLY A 98 -16.12 1.45 -3.00
C GLY A 98 -15.15 1.33 -1.80
N GLY A 99 -13.91 1.73 -1.98
CA GLY A 99 -12.89 1.72 -0.94
C GLY A 99 -12.63 3.10 -0.33
N THR A 100 -11.62 3.15 0.54
CA THR A 100 -11.10 4.40 1.11
C THR A 100 -10.12 5.04 0.13
N ARG A 101 -10.06 6.37 0.12
CA ARG A 101 -9.03 7.09 -0.66
C ARG A 101 -7.63 6.70 -0.17
N LEU A 102 -6.72 6.51 -1.09
CA LEU A 102 -5.31 6.29 -0.73
C LEU A 102 -4.80 7.47 0.13
N PRO A 103 -3.94 7.19 1.11
CA PRO A 103 -3.18 8.22 1.80
C PRO A 103 -2.45 9.13 0.80
N GLN A 104 -2.39 10.43 1.08
CA GLN A 104 -1.80 11.39 0.14
C GLN A 104 -0.34 11.09 -0.17
N ASN A 105 0.42 10.64 0.82
CA ASN A 105 1.82 10.26 0.66
C ASN A 105 2.03 9.11 -0.35
N LEU A 106 1.11 8.14 -0.44
CA LEU A 106 1.19 7.08 -1.46
C LEU A 106 0.84 7.60 -2.86
N ILE A 107 -0.08 8.56 -2.94
CA ILE A 107 -0.40 9.23 -4.22
C ILE A 107 0.81 10.05 -4.68
N ASP A 108 1.42 10.80 -3.77
CA ASP A 108 2.60 11.61 -4.05
C ASP A 108 3.79 10.75 -4.49
N LEU A 109 3.96 9.58 -3.87
CA LEU A 109 4.97 8.60 -4.26
C LEU A 109 4.80 8.11 -5.71
N ILE A 110 3.56 7.82 -6.12
CA ILE A 110 3.26 7.40 -7.51
C ILE A 110 3.54 8.55 -8.48
N ILE A 111 3.18 9.79 -8.12
CA ILE A 111 3.44 10.97 -8.94
C ILE A 111 4.94 11.24 -9.04
N GLN A 112 5.69 11.08 -7.97
CA GLN A 112 7.15 11.22 -7.99
C GLN A 112 7.77 10.18 -8.91
N TRP A 113 7.39 8.90 -8.82
CA TRP A 113 7.87 7.85 -9.71
C TRP A 113 7.61 8.17 -11.20
N GLN A 114 6.43 8.73 -11.51
CA GLN A 114 6.14 9.24 -12.85
C GLN A 114 7.13 10.34 -13.27
N SER A 115 7.38 11.30 -12.38
CA SER A 115 8.26 12.45 -12.65
C SER A 115 9.73 12.07 -12.83
N GLU A 116 10.16 10.97 -12.20
CA GLU A 116 11.49 10.39 -12.30
C GLU A 116 11.67 9.48 -13.53
N GLY A 117 10.63 9.34 -14.36
CA GLY A 117 10.70 8.61 -15.63
C GLY A 117 10.44 7.11 -15.50
N PHE A 118 9.69 6.70 -14.47
CA PHE A 118 9.26 5.31 -14.29
C PHE A 118 10.41 4.33 -14.10
N VAL A 119 11.28 4.56 -13.13
CA VAL A 119 12.39 3.63 -12.82
C VAL A 119 11.82 2.26 -12.42
N GLU A 120 12.35 1.16 -13.00
CA GLU A 120 11.87 -0.21 -12.79
C GLU A 120 12.39 -0.85 -11.49
#